data_aeaa5850bdeff37cdc98c5613e1a9a13
#
_entry.id   aeaa5850bdeff37cdc98c5613e1a9a13
#
_cell.length_a   1.000
_cell.length_b   1.000
_cell.length_c   1.000
_cell.angle_alpha   90.00
_cell.angle_beta   90.00
_cell.angle_gamma   90.00
#
_symmetry.space_group_name_H-M   'P 1'
#
loop_
_entity.id
_entity.type
_entity.pdbx_description
1 polymer ?
#
loop_
_entity_poly.entity_id
_entity_poly.type
_entity_poly.pdbx_seq_one_letter_code
_entity_poly.pdbx_strand_id
1 'polypeptide(L)'
;YKLMKKAGFRFVLFGLESANQETLDRINKGEKIETMIESCKMAQKAGLSVHVTIMFGYPWEGEKEIENTVALGRELLKKGYAKTLQATVCIPYPGTPLYKECLENCWLQTEDYSEYDMRRPIMKTPVGDDRLMEAVQSVYKVAFSPEFIARRIVGIRSWEDVKFIGRAAGKVFGHLLDFKNS
;
A
#
# COMPACT_ATOMS: atom_id res chain seq x y z
N TYR A 1 -13.33 -10.74 -14.15
CA TYR A 1 -11.93 -10.45 -14.56
C TYR A 1 -11.60 -11.03 -15.95
N LYS A 2 -12.02 -12.26 -16.29
CA LYS A 2 -11.80 -12.81 -17.64
C LYS A 2 -12.42 -11.96 -18.75
N LEU A 3 -13.63 -11.43 -18.55
CA LEU A 3 -14.28 -10.51 -19.48
C LEU A 3 -13.53 -9.19 -19.61
N MET A 4 -13.06 -8.63 -18.49
CA MET A 4 -12.22 -7.43 -18.51
C MET A 4 -10.95 -7.65 -19.34
N LYS A 5 -10.28 -8.79 -19.12
CA LYS A 5 -9.09 -9.15 -19.90
C LYS A 5 -9.39 -9.27 -21.39
N LYS A 6 -10.50 -9.94 -21.76
CA LYS A 6 -10.96 -10.08 -23.14
C LYS A 6 -11.30 -8.73 -23.78
N ALA A 7 -11.86 -7.80 -23.00
CA ALA A 7 -12.16 -6.43 -23.42
C ALA A 7 -10.93 -5.51 -23.53
N GLY A 8 -9.71 -6.02 -23.27
CA GLY A 8 -8.46 -5.26 -23.42
C GLY A 8 -7.95 -4.60 -22.14
N PHE A 9 -8.60 -4.78 -20.99
CA PHE A 9 -8.06 -4.30 -19.72
C PHE A 9 -6.73 -4.96 -19.43
N ARG A 10 -5.77 -4.17 -18.95
CA ARG A 10 -4.42 -4.63 -18.61
C ARG A 10 -4.11 -4.53 -17.13
N PHE A 11 -4.82 -3.67 -16.43
CA PHE A 11 -4.51 -3.24 -15.08
C PHE A 11 -5.78 -3.10 -14.25
N VAL A 12 -5.71 -3.47 -12.97
CA VAL A 12 -6.73 -3.21 -11.95
C VAL A 12 -6.05 -2.72 -10.68
N LEU A 13 -6.68 -1.77 -10.01
CA LEU A 13 -6.25 -1.25 -8.73
C LEU A 13 -7.24 -1.67 -7.65
N PHE A 14 -6.73 -2.20 -6.55
CA PHE A 14 -7.50 -2.52 -5.35
C PHE A 14 -6.97 -1.73 -4.17
N GLY A 15 -7.86 -0.97 -3.52
CA GLY A 15 -7.59 -0.36 -2.23
C GLY A 15 -7.80 -1.39 -1.13
N LEU A 16 -6.74 -1.92 -0.55
CA LEU A 16 -6.83 -2.84 0.60
C LEU A 16 -6.89 -2.10 1.93
N GLU A 17 -6.29 -0.91 1.97
CA GLU A 17 -6.17 0.03 3.07
C GLU A 17 -5.46 -0.56 4.29
N SER A 18 -6.01 -1.57 4.95
CA SER A 18 -5.43 -2.23 6.13
C SER A 18 -5.60 -3.76 6.06
N ALA A 19 -4.74 -4.49 6.75
CA ALA A 19 -4.89 -5.94 6.98
C ALA A 19 -5.73 -6.27 8.21
N ASN A 20 -6.36 -5.28 8.82
CA ASN A 20 -7.10 -5.45 10.06
C ASN A 20 -8.59 -5.21 9.80
N GLN A 21 -9.41 -6.23 10.02
CA GLN A 21 -10.85 -6.13 9.74
C GLN A 21 -11.52 -5.03 10.55
N GLU A 22 -11.12 -4.86 11.80
CA GLU A 22 -11.63 -3.79 12.66
C GLU A 22 -11.38 -2.39 12.07
N THR A 23 -10.20 -2.16 11.51
CA THR A 23 -9.91 -0.92 10.80
C THR A 23 -10.78 -0.77 9.55
N LEU A 24 -10.94 -1.83 8.75
CA LEU A 24 -11.79 -1.80 7.55
C LEU A 24 -13.25 -1.50 7.90
N ASP A 25 -13.75 -2.09 8.97
CA ASP A 25 -15.12 -1.86 9.45
C ASP A 25 -15.27 -0.41 9.95
N ARG A 26 -14.29 0.12 10.68
CA ARG A 26 -14.29 1.49 11.21
C ARG A 26 -14.25 2.56 10.12
N ILE A 27 -13.47 2.35 9.07
CA ILE A 27 -13.45 3.25 7.90
C ILE A 27 -14.61 3.01 6.93
N ASN A 28 -15.54 2.11 7.29
CA ASN A 28 -16.70 1.74 6.49
C ASN A 28 -16.34 1.25 5.07
N LYS A 29 -15.27 0.43 4.97
CA LYS A 29 -14.80 -0.13 3.70
C LYS A 29 -15.81 -1.09 3.07
N GLY A 30 -16.60 -1.79 3.89
CA GLY A 30 -17.64 -2.72 3.44
C GLY A 30 -17.11 -4.02 2.82
N GLU A 31 -15.82 -4.33 2.99
CA GLU A 31 -15.16 -5.49 2.41
C GLU A 31 -14.51 -6.36 3.48
N LYS A 32 -14.38 -7.66 3.18
CA LYS A 32 -13.63 -8.60 4.01
C LYS A 32 -12.22 -8.79 3.45
N ILE A 33 -11.24 -8.91 4.35
CA ILE A 33 -9.82 -9.09 3.98
C ILE A 33 -9.64 -10.29 3.06
N GLU A 34 -10.29 -11.41 3.38
CA GLU A 34 -10.22 -12.63 2.59
C GLU A 34 -10.77 -12.44 1.17
N THR A 35 -11.88 -11.70 1.05
CA THR A 35 -12.49 -11.37 -0.25
C THR A 35 -11.56 -10.50 -1.10
N MET A 36 -10.90 -9.52 -0.49
CA MET A 36 -9.94 -8.66 -1.18
C MET A 36 -8.73 -9.46 -1.67
N ILE A 37 -8.16 -10.34 -0.84
CA ILE A 37 -7.05 -11.22 -1.21
C ILE A 37 -7.46 -12.14 -2.36
N GLU A 38 -8.63 -12.76 -2.29
CA GLU A 38 -9.13 -13.66 -3.35
C GLU A 38 -9.39 -12.89 -4.65
N SER A 39 -9.87 -11.66 -4.57
CA SER A 39 -10.03 -10.78 -5.74
C SER A 39 -8.69 -10.50 -6.43
N CYS A 40 -7.62 -10.25 -5.68
CA CYS A 40 -6.27 -10.11 -6.22
C CYS A 40 -5.82 -11.38 -6.96
N LYS A 41 -6.02 -12.56 -6.34
CA LYS A 41 -5.68 -13.86 -6.96
C LYS A 41 -6.47 -14.10 -8.25
N MET A 42 -7.77 -13.84 -8.22
CA MET A 42 -8.64 -14.05 -9.38
C MET A 42 -8.29 -13.10 -10.54
N ALA A 43 -8.01 -11.84 -10.25
CA ALA A 43 -7.60 -10.87 -11.25
C ALA A 43 -6.24 -11.25 -11.88
N GLN A 44 -5.27 -11.66 -11.05
CA GLN A 44 -3.97 -12.14 -11.49
C GLN A 44 -4.10 -13.40 -12.37
N LYS A 45 -4.90 -14.39 -11.95
CA LYS A 45 -5.18 -15.61 -12.75
C LYS A 45 -5.83 -15.29 -14.09
N ALA A 46 -6.62 -14.23 -14.16
CA ALA A 46 -7.22 -13.77 -15.40
C ALA A 46 -6.24 -13.02 -16.33
N GLY A 47 -4.98 -12.82 -15.89
CA GLY A 47 -3.93 -12.17 -16.67
C GLY A 47 -3.95 -10.64 -16.57
N LEU A 48 -4.62 -10.07 -15.54
CA LEU A 48 -4.58 -8.65 -15.25
C LEU A 48 -3.37 -8.33 -14.38
N SER A 49 -2.79 -7.15 -14.57
CA SER A 49 -1.78 -6.60 -13.66
C SER A 49 -2.49 -5.99 -12.46
N VAL A 50 -2.27 -6.56 -11.29
CA VAL A 50 -2.88 -6.09 -10.04
C VAL A 50 -1.96 -5.09 -9.37
N HIS A 51 -2.48 -3.91 -9.04
CA HIS A 51 -1.89 -2.93 -8.15
C HIS A 51 -2.70 -2.89 -6.87
N VAL A 52 -2.04 -2.84 -5.72
CA VAL A 52 -2.71 -2.69 -4.43
C VAL A 52 -2.24 -1.43 -3.74
N THR A 53 -3.14 -0.77 -3.03
CA THR A 53 -2.80 0.32 -2.11
C THR A 53 -3.08 -0.12 -0.68
N ILE A 54 -2.18 0.26 0.23
CA ILE A 54 -2.33 0.08 1.67
C ILE A 54 -2.01 1.39 2.36
N MET A 55 -2.65 1.62 3.48
CA MET A 55 -2.50 2.84 4.28
C MET A 55 -2.02 2.51 5.68
N PHE A 56 -1.27 3.43 6.26
CA PHE A 56 -0.76 3.37 7.61
C PHE A 56 -1.10 4.66 8.36
N GLY A 57 -1.10 4.63 9.68
CA GLY A 57 -1.26 5.83 10.49
C GLY A 57 -2.71 6.13 10.86
N TYR A 58 -3.55 5.12 10.96
CA TYR A 58 -4.84 5.27 11.60
C TYR A 58 -4.65 5.50 13.10
N PRO A 59 -5.36 6.47 13.73
CA PRO A 59 -5.16 6.83 15.15
C PRO A 59 -5.44 5.71 16.16
N TRP A 60 -6.05 4.64 15.73
CA TRP A 60 -6.39 3.46 16.56
C TRP A 60 -5.53 2.23 16.28
N GLU A 61 -4.66 2.28 15.25
CA GLU A 61 -3.77 1.15 14.94
C GLU A 61 -2.48 1.24 15.76
N GLY A 62 -2.20 0.16 16.50
CA GLY A 62 -0.95 -0.03 17.22
C GLY A 62 0.06 -0.83 16.40
N GLU A 63 1.14 -1.26 17.05
CA GLU A 63 2.25 -2.00 16.44
C GLU A 63 1.79 -3.27 15.72
N LYS A 64 0.90 -4.04 16.34
CA LYS A 64 0.38 -5.30 15.79
C LYS A 64 -0.38 -5.09 14.48
N GLU A 65 -1.25 -4.09 14.43
CA GLU A 65 -2.07 -3.77 13.26
C GLU A 65 -1.18 -3.31 12.10
N ILE A 66 -0.15 -2.52 12.40
CA ILE A 66 0.85 -2.09 11.42
C ILE A 66 1.63 -3.28 10.86
N GLU A 67 2.11 -4.18 11.73
CA GLU A 67 2.83 -5.38 11.31
C GLU A 67 1.97 -6.31 10.45
N ASN A 68 0.70 -6.49 10.78
CA ASN A 68 -0.25 -7.25 9.96
C ASN A 68 -0.33 -6.67 8.54
N THR A 69 -0.45 -5.35 8.42
CA THR A 69 -0.57 -4.68 7.12
C THR A 69 0.73 -4.77 6.31
N VAL A 70 1.89 -4.64 6.95
CA VAL A 70 3.20 -4.88 6.33
C VAL A 70 3.31 -6.33 5.83
N ALA A 71 2.93 -7.29 6.66
CA ALA A 71 3.00 -8.71 6.33
C ALA A 71 2.10 -9.05 5.12
N LEU A 72 0.87 -8.56 5.10
CA LEU A 72 -0.06 -8.74 3.98
C LEU A 72 0.50 -8.16 2.69
N GLY A 73 0.98 -6.91 2.72
CA GLY A 73 1.54 -6.25 1.54
C GLY A 73 2.72 -7.05 0.96
N ARG A 74 3.63 -7.51 1.81
CA ARG A 74 4.77 -8.35 1.42
C ARG A 74 4.34 -9.69 0.86
N GLU A 75 3.35 -10.33 1.48
CA GLU A 75 2.82 -11.62 1.03
C GLU A 75 2.22 -11.52 -0.38
N LEU A 76 1.39 -10.52 -0.63
CA LEU A 76 0.76 -10.30 -1.94
C LEU A 76 1.80 -10.11 -3.05
N LEU A 77 2.87 -9.37 -2.76
CA LEU A 77 3.99 -9.19 -3.69
C LEU A 77 4.81 -10.48 -3.87
N LYS A 78 5.17 -11.16 -2.78
CA LYS A 78 5.94 -12.42 -2.83
C LYS A 78 5.19 -13.53 -3.56
N LYS A 79 3.88 -13.67 -3.33
CA LYS A 79 3.05 -14.68 -4.01
C LYS A 79 2.69 -14.28 -5.45
N GLY A 80 2.98 -13.03 -5.85
CA GLY A 80 2.66 -12.52 -7.17
C GLY A 80 1.18 -12.23 -7.39
N TYR A 81 0.38 -12.15 -6.33
CA TYR A 81 -1.02 -11.75 -6.39
C TYR A 81 -1.17 -10.27 -6.70
N ALA A 82 -0.22 -9.45 -6.25
CA ALA A 82 -0.04 -8.08 -6.70
C ALA A 82 1.24 -7.94 -7.52
N LYS A 83 1.18 -7.20 -8.63
CA LYS A 83 2.35 -6.86 -9.44
C LYS A 83 3.10 -5.66 -8.88
N THR A 84 2.36 -4.70 -8.34
CA THR A 84 2.88 -3.49 -7.71
C THR A 84 2.06 -3.16 -6.47
N LEU A 85 2.67 -2.43 -5.56
CA LEU A 85 2.03 -1.97 -4.33
C LEU A 85 2.45 -0.53 -4.05
N GLN A 86 1.51 0.25 -3.52
CA GLN A 86 1.76 1.57 -2.95
C GLN A 86 1.37 1.55 -1.47
N ALA A 87 2.31 1.95 -0.63
CA ALA A 87 2.11 2.16 0.79
C ALA A 87 2.14 3.68 1.06
N THR A 88 1.13 4.19 1.74
CA THR A 88 0.98 5.63 2.04
C THR A 88 0.59 5.84 3.48
N VAL A 89 0.79 7.06 3.97
CA VAL A 89 0.25 7.50 5.25
C VAL A 89 -1.19 7.99 5.03
N CYS A 90 -2.08 7.63 5.95
CA CYS A 90 -3.46 8.08 5.93
C CYS A 90 -3.53 9.57 6.27
N ILE A 91 -4.21 10.33 5.44
CA ILE A 91 -4.43 11.77 5.63
C ILE A 91 -5.92 12.02 5.87
N PRO A 92 -6.29 12.67 6.98
CA PRO A 92 -7.65 13.06 7.26
C PRO A 92 -7.99 14.32 6.47
N TYR A 93 -8.55 14.18 5.27
CA TYR A 93 -8.91 15.36 4.47
C TYR A 93 -10.12 16.08 5.03
N PRO A 94 -10.14 17.43 5.02
CA PRO A 94 -11.28 18.24 5.45
C PRO A 94 -12.59 17.78 4.81
N GLY A 95 -13.66 17.75 5.61
CA GLY A 95 -14.98 17.28 5.16
C GLY A 95 -15.21 15.78 5.28
N THR A 96 -14.19 14.99 5.60
CA THR A 96 -14.35 13.54 5.85
C THR A 96 -14.72 13.25 7.30
N PRO A 97 -15.41 12.12 7.57
CA PRO A 97 -15.69 11.68 8.94
C PRO A 97 -14.42 11.56 9.80
N LEU A 98 -13.33 11.03 9.23
CA LEU A 98 -12.06 10.90 9.92
C LEU A 98 -11.49 12.26 10.34
N TYR A 99 -11.57 13.27 9.49
CA TYR A 99 -11.12 14.63 9.82
C TYR A 99 -11.90 15.19 11.02
N LYS A 100 -13.23 15.03 11.01
CA LYS A 100 -14.09 15.45 12.12
C LYS A 100 -13.71 14.75 13.42
N GLU A 101 -13.53 13.43 13.37
CA GLU A 101 -13.09 12.62 14.52
C GLU A 101 -11.71 13.07 15.03
N CYS A 102 -10.78 13.42 14.13
CA CYS A 102 -9.47 13.95 14.49
C CYS A 102 -9.56 15.29 15.22
N LEU A 103 -10.45 16.19 14.82
CA LEU A 103 -10.69 17.45 15.52
C LEU A 103 -11.28 17.22 16.92
N GLU A 104 -12.31 16.38 17.02
CA GLU A 104 -13.00 16.07 18.27
C GLU A 104 -12.07 15.43 19.32
N ASN A 105 -11.09 14.60 18.88
CA ASN A 105 -10.16 13.90 19.75
C ASN A 105 -8.79 14.56 19.85
N CYS A 106 -8.58 15.73 19.26
CA CYS A 106 -7.26 16.41 19.23
C CYS A 106 -6.13 15.51 18.67
N TRP A 107 -6.44 14.73 17.62
CA TRP A 107 -5.48 13.84 16.98
C TRP A 107 -4.66 14.53 15.89
N LEU A 108 -5.05 15.69 15.39
CA LEU A 108 -4.25 16.42 14.40
C LEU A 108 -2.95 16.92 15.02
N GLN A 109 -1.86 16.76 14.29
CA GLN A 109 -0.55 17.30 14.63
C GLN A 109 -0.32 18.68 14.00
N THR A 110 -1.02 18.95 12.90
CA THR A 110 -0.94 20.22 12.17
C THR A 110 -2.28 20.54 11.51
N GLU A 111 -2.58 21.83 11.36
CA GLU A 111 -3.71 22.35 10.58
C GLU A 111 -3.24 23.00 9.26
N ASP A 112 -1.93 22.97 8.99
CA ASP A 112 -1.38 23.46 7.73
C ASP A 112 -1.62 22.45 6.60
N TYR A 113 -2.54 22.79 5.70
CA TYR A 113 -2.89 21.92 4.57
C TYR A 113 -1.74 21.71 3.57
N SER A 114 -0.69 22.52 3.59
CA SER A 114 0.49 22.28 2.77
C SER A 114 1.24 21.01 3.17
N GLU A 115 1.00 20.50 4.39
CA GLU A 115 1.59 19.28 4.93
C GLU A 115 0.76 18.00 4.64
N TYR A 116 -0.41 18.15 3.99
CA TYR A 116 -1.32 17.03 3.68
C TYR A 116 -0.91 16.28 2.40
N ASP A 117 0.39 16.05 2.24
CA ASP A 117 1.03 15.50 1.04
C ASP A 117 1.39 14.00 1.12
N MET A 118 0.96 13.31 2.17
CA MET A 118 1.21 11.88 2.44
C MET A 118 2.69 11.52 2.70
N ARG A 119 3.58 12.49 2.88
CA ARG A 119 5.01 12.24 3.12
C ARG A 119 5.31 11.94 4.57
N ARG A 120 4.52 12.48 5.49
CA ARG A 120 4.66 12.28 6.93
C ARG A 120 3.31 12.12 7.60
N PRO A 121 3.25 11.48 8.78
CA PRO A 121 2.05 11.45 9.58
C PRO A 121 1.65 12.87 10.01
N ILE A 122 0.35 13.14 9.93
CA ILE A 122 -0.24 14.38 10.45
C ILE A 122 -1.32 14.09 11.49
N MET A 123 -1.47 12.83 11.84
CA MET A 123 -2.31 12.36 12.94
C MET A 123 -1.47 11.71 14.02
N LYS A 124 -1.81 11.93 15.28
CA LYS A 124 -1.24 11.21 16.42
C LYS A 124 -1.68 9.75 16.35
N THR A 125 -0.71 8.85 16.48
CA THR A 125 -0.94 7.41 16.51
C THR A 125 -0.34 6.80 17.77
N PRO A 126 -0.80 5.60 18.20
CA PRO A 126 -0.20 4.89 19.34
C PRO A 126 1.29 4.57 19.13
N VAL A 127 1.72 4.46 17.88
CA VAL A 127 3.13 4.30 17.50
C VAL A 127 3.70 5.65 17.07
N GLY A 128 4.96 5.93 17.38
CA GLY A 128 5.60 7.20 16.98
C GLY A 128 5.77 7.30 15.45
N ASP A 129 5.89 8.53 14.96
CA ASP A 129 5.98 8.84 13.53
C ASP A 129 7.16 8.12 12.84
N ASP A 130 8.33 8.07 13.48
CA ASP A 130 9.51 7.37 12.95
C ASP A 130 9.23 5.88 12.73
N ARG A 131 8.58 5.23 13.70
CA ARG A 131 8.21 3.82 13.59
C ARG A 131 7.19 3.57 12.50
N LEU A 132 6.23 4.48 12.34
CA LEU A 132 5.23 4.42 11.28
C LEU A 132 5.89 4.54 9.89
N MET A 133 6.79 5.51 9.73
CA MET A 133 7.53 5.70 8.47
C MET A 133 8.46 4.52 8.16
N GLU A 134 9.09 3.92 9.19
CA GLU A 134 9.85 2.69 9.04
C GLU A 134 8.97 1.54 8.53
N ALA A 135 7.74 1.39 9.04
CA ALA A 135 6.80 0.39 8.58
C ALA A 135 6.44 0.58 7.10
N VAL A 136 6.09 1.81 6.69
CA VAL A 136 5.81 2.16 5.28
C VAL A 136 6.98 1.75 4.38
N GLN A 137 8.22 2.12 4.75
CA GLN A 137 9.41 1.79 3.98
C GLN A 137 9.68 0.27 3.95
N SER A 138 9.40 -0.40 5.08
CA SER A 138 9.68 -1.82 5.23
C SER A 138 8.91 -2.68 4.24
N VAL A 139 7.72 -2.25 3.77
CA VAL A 139 6.95 -2.94 2.74
C VAL A 139 7.77 -3.08 1.46
N TYR A 140 8.51 -2.03 1.08
CA TYR A 140 9.31 -2.01 -0.15
C TYR A 140 10.57 -2.86 -0.08
N LYS A 141 11.05 -3.22 1.12
CA LYS A 141 12.20 -4.12 1.29
C LYS A 141 11.97 -5.50 0.65
N VAL A 142 10.71 -5.89 0.42
CA VAL A 142 10.37 -7.13 -0.31
C VAL A 142 10.91 -7.13 -1.75
N ALA A 143 11.11 -5.97 -2.36
CA ALA A 143 11.66 -5.84 -3.71
C ALA A 143 13.08 -6.42 -3.83
N PHE A 144 13.79 -6.54 -2.71
CA PHE A 144 15.13 -7.13 -2.63
C PHE A 144 15.10 -8.62 -2.23
N SER A 145 13.94 -9.21 -1.99
CA SER A 145 13.85 -10.63 -1.67
C SER A 145 14.14 -11.50 -2.91
N PRO A 146 14.90 -12.60 -2.76
CA PRO A 146 15.21 -13.51 -3.87
C PRO A 146 13.97 -14.01 -4.60
N GLU A 147 12.91 -14.30 -3.85
CA GLU A 147 11.64 -14.81 -4.40
C GLU A 147 10.95 -13.78 -5.29
N PHE A 148 10.97 -12.52 -4.87
CA PHE A 148 10.38 -11.44 -5.66
C PHE A 148 11.19 -11.20 -6.94
N ILE A 149 12.52 -11.15 -6.83
CA ILE A 149 13.43 -10.94 -7.96
C ILE A 149 13.28 -12.10 -8.96
N ALA A 150 13.31 -13.35 -8.49
CA ALA A 150 13.15 -14.53 -9.35
C ALA A 150 11.84 -14.49 -10.14
N ARG A 151 10.71 -14.16 -9.47
CA ARG A 151 9.42 -14.01 -10.16
C ARG A 151 9.43 -12.90 -11.21
N ARG A 152 10.09 -11.79 -10.93
CA ARG A 152 10.21 -10.70 -11.89
C ARG A 152 10.97 -11.11 -13.13
N ILE A 153 12.08 -11.84 -12.96
CA ILE A 153 12.90 -12.36 -14.07
C ILE A 153 12.10 -13.37 -14.90
N VAL A 154 11.48 -14.37 -14.26
CA VAL A 154 10.65 -15.38 -14.94
C VAL A 154 9.43 -14.77 -15.63
N GLY A 155 8.94 -13.64 -15.13
CA GLY A 155 7.80 -12.91 -15.70
C GLY A 155 8.11 -12.05 -16.92
N ILE A 156 9.38 -11.90 -17.32
CA ILE A 156 9.79 -11.12 -18.49
C ILE A 156 9.38 -11.88 -19.75
N ARG A 157 8.50 -11.27 -20.55
CA ARG A 157 8.02 -11.82 -21.83
C ARG A 157 8.27 -10.88 -23.00
N SER A 158 8.67 -9.65 -22.73
CA SER A 158 8.90 -8.63 -23.76
C SER A 158 10.02 -7.66 -23.36
N TRP A 159 10.57 -6.97 -24.33
CA TRP A 159 11.53 -5.87 -24.10
C TRP A 159 10.92 -4.71 -23.30
N GLU A 160 9.60 -4.54 -23.39
CA GLU A 160 8.87 -3.54 -22.60
C GLU A 160 8.83 -3.91 -21.12
N ASP A 161 8.77 -5.20 -20.78
CA ASP A 161 8.86 -5.67 -19.38
C ASP A 161 10.25 -5.34 -18.80
N VAL A 162 11.31 -5.52 -19.57
CA VAL A 162 12.68 -5.17 -19.16
C VAL A 162 12.78 -3.66 -18.87
N LYS A 163 12.29 -2.81 -19.79
CA LYS A 163 12.26 -1.35 -19.59
C LYS A 163 11.41 -0.94 -18.38
N PHE A 164 10.30 -1.62 -18.15
CA PHE A 164 9.45 -1.35 -17.00
C PHE A 164 10.17 -1.70 -15.69
N ILE A 165 10.82 -2.87 -15.61
CA ILE A 165 11.58 -3.30 -14.43
C ILE A 165 12.74 -2.34 -14.17
N GLY A 166 13.49 -1.93 -15.20
CA GLY A 166 14.59 -0.98 -15.07
C GLY A 166 14.12 0.37 -14.52
N ARG A 167 13.00 0.90 -15.03
CA ARG A 167 12.41 2.15 -14.53
C ARG A 167 11.89 2.03 -13.10
N ALA A 168 11.26 0.91 -12.77
CA ALA A 168 10.76 0.64 -11.42
C ALA A 168 11.91 0.52 -10.41
N ALA A 169 12.98 -0.18 -10.76
CA ALA A 169 14.18 -0.30 -9.94
C ALA A 169 14.81 1.09 -9.69
N GLY A 170 14.96 1.92 -10.74
CA GLY A 170 15.49 3.29 -10.61
C GLY A 170 14.65 4.16 -9.66
N LYS A 171 13.31 4.04 -9.71
CA LYS A 171 12.42 4.78 -8.79
C LYS A 171 12.51 4.28 -7.36
N VAL A 172 12.60 2.96 -7.14
CA VAL A 172 12.78 2.39 -5.80
C VAL A 172 14.12 2.81 -5.20
N PHE A 173 15.20 2.79 -5.99
CA PHE A 173 16.50 3.30 -5.55
C PHE A 173 16.49 4.81 -5.26
N GLY A 174 15.85 5.62 -6.11
CA GLY A 174 15.68 7.05 -5.88
C GLY A 174 14.93 7.33 -4.58
N HIS A 175 13.80 6.65 -4.36
CA HIS A 175 13.01 6.79 -3.13
C HIS A 175 13.79 6.41 -1.86
N LEU A 176 14.60 5.35 -1.92
CA LEU A 176 15.45 4.95 -0.78
C LEU A 176 16.57 5.93 -0.49
N LEU A 177 17.05 6.67 -1.50
CA LEU A 177 18.08 7.69 -1.35
C LEU A 177 17.51 9.02 -0.84
N ASP A 178 16.32 9.40 -1.27
CA ASP A 178 15.63 10.63 -0.82
C ASP A 178 15.31 10.59 0.67
N PHE A 179 14.95 9.41 1.21
CA PHE A 179 14.69 9.23 2.65
C PHE A 179 15.97 9.16 3.51
N LYS A 180 17.15 9.06 2.90
CA LYS A 180 18.42 9.05 3.64
C LYS A 180 18.98 10.46 3.87
N ASN A 181 18.44 11.44 3.14
CA ASN A 181 18.89 12.84 3.14
C ASN A 181 17.86 13.81 3.76
N SER A 182 16.81 13.28 4.37
CA SER A 182 15.81 14.00 5.17
C SER A 182 16.00 13.67 6.66
#